data_a33f5858b60ea515553db33a1feb4aa0
#
_entry.id   a33f5858b60ea515553db33a1feb4aa0
#
_cell.length_a   1.000
_cell.length_b   1.000
_cell.length_c   1.000
_cell.angle_alpha   90.00
_cell.angle_beta   90.00
_cell.angle_gamma   90.00
#
_symmetry.space_group_name_H-M   'P 1'
#
loop_
_entity.id
_entity.type
_entity.pdbx_description
1 polymer ?
#
loop_
_entity_poly.entity_id
_entity_poly.type
_entity_poly.pdbx_seq_one_letter_code
_entity_poly.pdbx_strand_id
1 'polypeptide(L)' 'MLCERIKLYIEESGLKFGAIAERVGIPMNTFSAMMNGKRKITAEEYFAICRALGVPLEKFAA' A
#
# COMPACT_ATOMS: atom_id res chain seq x y z
N MET A 1 -11.30 -5.80 2.29
CA MET A 1 -10.39 -6.16 1.20
C MET A 1 -8.98 -5.69 1.53
N LEU A 2 -7.99 -6.28 0.89
CA LEU A 2 -6.59 -5.98 1.20
C LEU A 2 -6.24 -4.50 1.02
N CYS A 3 -6.67 -3.91 -0.08
CA CYS A 3 -6.37 -2.51 -0.34
C CYS A 3 -6.96 -1.58 0.70
N GLU A 4 -8.14 -1.90 1.21
CA GLU A 4 -8.77 -1.09 2.24
C GLU A 4 -8.00 -1.14 3.54
N ARG A 5 -7.46 -2.31 3.89
CA ARG A 5 -6.66 -2.46 5.10
C ARG A 5 -5.37 -1.67 5.02
N ILE A 6 -4.71 -1.72 3.88
CA ILE A 6 -3.48 -0.98 3.67
C ILE A 6 -3.75 0.52 3.71
N LYS A 7 -4.80 0.93 3.02
CA LYS A 7 -5.20 2.35 2.98
C LYS A 7 -5.47 2.87 4.39
N LEU A 8 -6.25 2.13 5.17
CA LEU A 8 -6.59 2.53 6.52
C LEU A 8 -5.34 2.62 7.40
N TYR A 9 -4.44 1.65 7.27
CA TYR A 9 -3.20 1.66 8.04
C TYR A 9 -2.38 2.91 7.74
N ILE A 10 -2.24 3.27 6.47
CA ILE A 10 -1.48 4.45 6.08
C ILE A 10 -2.13 5.71 6.63
N GLU A 11 -3.45 5.81 6.52
CA GLU A 11 -4.18 6.97 7.02
C GLU A 11 -4.05 7.10 8.54
N GLU A 12 -4.21 6.00 9.26
CA GLU A 12 -4.13 6.02 10.71
C GLU A 12 -2.72 6.28 11.22
N SER A 13 -1.72 5.90 10.43
CA SER A 13 -0.33 6.13 10.80
C SER A 13 0.14 7.56 10.52
N GLY A 14 -0.69 8.36 9.88
CA GLY A 14 -0.33 9.73 9.53
C GLY A 14 0.66 9.81 8.39
N LEU A 15 0.88 8.72 7.67
CA LEU A 15 1.78 8.69 6.53
C LEU A 15 1.06 9.22 5.29
N LYS A 16 1.84 9.74 4.35
CA LYS A 16 1.29 10.26 3.10
C LYS A 16 1.38 9.19 2.01
N PHE A 17 0.31 9.03 1.25
CA PHE A 17 0.29 8.09 0.14
C PHE A 17 1.41 8.37 -0.86
N GLY A 18 1.65 9.65 -1.16
CA GLY A 18 2.70 10.03 -2.09
C GLY A 18 4.08 9.56 -1.65
N ALA A 19 4.36 9.64 -0.36
CA ALA A 19 5.65 9.19 0.17
C ALA A 19 5.81 7.68 0.03
N ILE A 20 4.74 6.94 0.28
CA ILE A 20 4.79 5.49 0.15
C ILE A 20 4.90 5.09 -1.32
N ALA A 21 4.13 5.74 -2.20
CA ALA A 21 4.19 5.46 -3.63
C ALA A 21 5.61 5.68 -4.16
N GLU A 22 6.26 6.75 -3.74
CA GLU A 22 7.63 7.04 -4.15
C GLU A 22 8.59 5.97 -3.67
N ARG A 23 8.43 5.53 -2.43
CA ARG A 23 9.30 4.48 -1.88
C ARG A 23 9.18 3.17 -2.62
N VAL A 24 7.97 2.80 -3.03
CA VAL A 24 7.76 1.54 -3.74
C VAL A 24 7.97 1.67 -5.25
N GLY A 25 8.20 2.90 -5.73
CA GLY A 25 8.45 3.13 -7.14
C GLY A 25 7.23 3.03 -8.03
N ILE A 26 6.06 3.33 -7.48
CA ILE A 26 4.79 3.28 -8.20
C ILE A 26 4.29 4.72 -8.40
N PRO A 27 3.86 5.10 -9.63
CA PRO A 27 3.29 6.43 -9.83
C PRO A 27 2.10 6.67 -8.91
N MET A 28 1.93 7.90 -8.45
CA MET A 28 0.90 8.22 -7.49
C MET A 28 -0.51 7.87 -7.98
N ASN A 29 -0.80 8.14 -9.26
CA ASN A 29 -2.11 7.82 -9.81
C ASN A 29 -2.37 6.31 -9.82
N THR A 30 -1.34 5.50 -10.08
CA THR A 30 -1.44 4.05 -10.03
C THR A 30 -1.62 3.59 -8.60
N PHE A 31 -0.86 4.15 -7.68
CA PHE A 31 -0.97 3.79 -6.26
C PHE A 31 -2.37 4.13 -5.73
N SER A 32 -2.89 5.29 -6.11
CA SER A 32 -4.24 5.70 -5.72
C SER A 32 -5.29 4.71 -6.22
N ALA A 33 -5.15 4.25 -7.48
CA ALA A 33 -6.06 3.25 -8.03
C ALA A 33 -5.99 1.95 -7.25
N MET A 34 -4.79 1.54 -6.82
CA MET A 34 -4.61 0.34 -6.01
C MET A 34 -5.32 0.49 -4.67
N MET A 35 -5.15 1.63 -4.03
CA MET A 35 -5.74 1.87 -2.71
C MET A 35 -7.26 1.98 -2.76
N ASN A 36 -7.80 2.38 -3.91
CA ASN A 36 -9.25 2.50 -4.08
C ASN A 36 -9.90 1.25 -4.68
N GLY A 37 -9.12 0.18 -4.81
CA GLY A 37 -9.64 -1.09 -5.29
C GLY A 37 -9.91 -1.15 -6.78
N LYS A 38 -9.42 -0.16 -7.55
CA LYS A 38 -9.63 -0.13 -8.99
C LYS A 38 -8.58 -0.93 -9.76
N ARG A 39 -7.50 -1.30 -9.10
CA ARG A 39 -6.41 -2.07 -9.68
C ARG A 39 -5.94 -3.08 -8.66
N LYS A 40 -5.70 -4.31 -9.11
CA LYS A 40 -5.22 -5.36 -8.21
C LYS A 40 -3.78 -5.09 -7.79
N ILE A 41 -3.48 -5.47 -6.57
CA ILE A 41 -2.12 -5.37 -6.02
C ILE A 41 -1.43 -6.70 -6.29
N THR A 42 -0.29 -6.66 -7.02
CA THR A 42 0.46 -7.89 -7.27
C THR A 42 1.25 -8.27 -6.03
N ALA A 43 1.72 -9.52 -5.99
CA ALA A 43 2.51 -10.01 -4.86
C ALA A 43 3.76 -9.17 -4.68
N GLU A 44 4.45 -8.82 -5.77
CA GLU A 44 5.64 -7.99 -5.70
C GLU A 44 5.35 -6.61 -5.15
N GLU A 45 4.24 -6.04 -5.57
CA GLU A 45 3.81 -4.73 -5.07
C GLU A 45 3.47 -4.80 -3.59
N TYR A 46 2.83 -5.87 -3.18
CA TYR A 46 2.49 -6.07 -1.78
C TYR A 46 3.76 -6.16 -0.92
N PHE A 47 4.76 -6.93 -1.38
CA PHE A 47 6.04 -7.02 -0.69
C PHE A 47 6.67 -5.64 -0.53
N ALA A 48 6.70 -4.86 -1.62
CA ALA A 48 7.31 -3.54 -1.61
C ALA A 48 6.59 -2.60 -0.64
N ILE A 49 5.26 -2.66 -0.63
CA ILE A 49 4.46 -1.83 0.28
C ILE A 49 4.75 -2.18 1.73
N CYS A 50 4.77 -3.46 2.07
CA CYS A 50 5.05 -3.89 3.44
C CYS A 50 6.45 -3.46 3.87
N ARG A 51 7.43 -3.56 2.99
CA ARG A 51 8.78 -3.12 3.30
C ARG A 51 8.85 -1.61 3.53
N ALA A 52 8.14 -0.86 2.70
CA ALA A 52 8.09 0.60 2.84
C ALA A 52 7.44 1.01 4.15
N LEU A 53 6.44 0.26 4.59
CA LEU A 53 5.74 0.54 5.85
C LEU A 53 6.44 -0.05 7.06
N GLY A 54 7.42 -0.94 6.84
CA GLY A 54 8.13 -1.56 7.95
C GLY A 54 7.30 -2.57 8.72
N VAL A 55 6.38 -3.24 8.04
CA VAL A 55 5.50 -4.22 8.69
C VAL A 55 5.70 -5.60 8.09
N PRO A 56 5.37 -6.67 8.84
CA PRO A 56 5.50 -8.02 8.30
C PRO A 56 4.43 -8.29 7.24
N LEU A 57 4.69 -9.30 6.40
CA LEU A 57 3.79 -9.61 5.30
C LEU A 57 2.39 -10.03 5.76
N GLU A 58 2.29 -10.65 6.91
CA GLU A 58 1.01 -11.10 7.45
C GLU A 58 0.20 -9.98 8.09
N LYS A 59 0.73 -8.76 8.12
CA LYS A 59 0.04 -7.64 8.75
C LYS A 59 -1.36 -7.41 8.17
N PHE A 60 -1.48 -7.51 6.84
CA PHE A 60 -2.74 -7.27 6.15
C PHE A 60 -3.39 -8.55 5.63
N ALA A 61 -2.68 -9.66 5.70
CA ALA A 61 -3.22 -10.96 5.30
C ALA A 61 -3.96 -11.53 6.50
N ALA A 62 -5.24 -11.61 6.42
CA ALA A 62 -6.05 -12.01 7.55
C ALA A 62 -5.97 -13.48 7.84
#